data_f6d296c1be12ba39684fc5fbee1ab001
#
_entry.id   f6d296c1be12ba39684fc5fbee1ab001
#
_cell.length_a   1.000
_cell.length_b   1.000
_cell.length_c   1.000
_cell.angle_alpha   90.00
_cell.angle_beta   90.00
_cell.angle_gamma   90.00
#
_symmetry.space_group_name_H-M   'P 1'
#
loop_
_entity.id
_entity.type
_entity.pdbx_description
1 polymer ?
#
loop_
_entity_poly.entity_id
_entity_poly.type
_entity_poly.pdbx_seq_one_letter_code
_entity_poly.pdbx_strand_id
1 'polypeptide(L)'
;MWSKRHFMWLSIRAEMKAACYAGSWLGSGWWLLEPLLLMFVYLFVVQVLRGDKSSPFGALFIFCGVLPYRWFAMTMSRSMGCILTGGNLIKQVPFPKMMLPIAATIANTLHFLFGCVILVVMLFLYKVPLSPLVLWFPFIVLVQFVMSLAFALFLASATVFVRDVQGVVPFLLRTLLFVSPILYNLEDVPKEMQGLYMFNPLTSVVTSYKYVLLYQRPPLLGPLLIVLAVSLLLIAGGVLLTVRLDKIYARWL
;
A
#
# COMPACT_ATOMS: atom_id res chain seq x y z
N MET A 1 30.73 0.25 15.93
CA MET A 1 30.08 -0.65 14.96
C MET A 1 28.59 -0.67 15.26
N TRP A 2 27.77 0.04 14.48
CA TRP A 2 26.33 0.18 14.72
C TRP A 2 25.64 -1.16 14.45
N SER A 3 24.86 -1.64 15.41
CA SER A 3 24.06 -2.86 15.20
C SER A 3 23.10 -2.64 14.01
N LYS A 4 22.97 -3.63 13.11
CA LYS A 4 22.02 -3.60 11.97
C LYS A 4 20.59 -3.21 12.41
N ARG A 5 20.19 -3.62 13.62
CA ARG A 5 18.91 -3.26 14.25
C ARG A 5 18.77 -1.76 14.53
N HIS A 6 19.84 -1.12 15.01
CA HIS A 6 19.84 0.32 15.33
C HIS A 6 19.75 1.16 14.05
N PHE A 7 20.47 0.76 12.99
CA PHE A 7 20.40 1.40 11.68
C PHE A 7 18.99 1.30 11.08
N MET A 8 18.38 0.11 11.11
CA MET A 8 17.01 -0.07 10.61
C MET A 8 16.01 0.83 11.35
N TRP A 9 16.13 0.92 12.67
CA TRP A 9 15.27 1.79 13.47
C TRP A 9 15.46 3.28 13.17
N LEU A 10 16.69 3.73 12.94
CA LEU A 10 16.99 5.09 12.50
C LEU A 10 16.43 5.37 11.09
N SER A 11 16.55 4.42 10.17
CA SER A 11 15.97 4.54 8.82
C SER A 11 14.44 4.63 8.86
N ILE A 12 13.77 3.81 9.66
CA ILE A 12 12.32 3.89 9.87
C ILE A 12 11.94 5.25 10.45
N ARG A 13 12.67 5.75 11.47
CA ARG A 13 12.43 7.08 12.03
C ARG A 13 12.65 8.21 11.03
N ALA A 14 13.68 8.11 10.20
CA ALA A 14 13.96 9.09 9.16
C ALA A 14 12.84 9.11 8.11
N GLU A 15 12.37 7.94 7.69
CA GLU A 15 11.24 7.80 6.78
C GLU A 15 9.93 8.32 7.40
N MET A 16 9.69 8.06 8.68
CA MET A 16 8.55 8.62 9.40
C MET A 16 8.62 10.15 9.50
N LYS A 17 9.82 10.72 9.77
CA LYS A 17 10.01 12.17 9.80
C LYS A 17 9.86 12.80 8.43
N ALA A 18 10.35 12.17 7.38
CA ALA A 18 10.17 12.62 6.00
C ALA A 18 8.71 12.54 5.56
N ALA A 19 7.95 11.64 6.13
CA ALA A 19 6.51 11.53 5.93
C ALA A 19 5.70 12.55 6.74
N CYS A 20 6.17 12.91 7.92
CA CYS A 20 5.67 14.10 8.60
C CYS A 20 6.17 15.28 7.79
N TYR A 21 5.28 16.06 7.20
CA TYR A 21 5.64 17.35 6.58
C TYR A 21 6.36 18.21 7.64
N ALA A 22 7.67 17.97 7.78
CA ALA A 22 8.49 18.63 8.79
C ALA A 22 8.46 20.14 8.53
N GLY A 23 7.92 20.90 9.48
CA GLY A 23 7.72 22.33 9.35
C GLY A 23 6.30 22.78 8.97
N SER A 24 5.33 21.86 8.73
CA SER A 24 3.93 22.25 8.54
C SER A 24 3.19 22.39 9.88
N TRP A 25 2.22 23.30 9.93
CA TRP A 25 1.40 23.55 11.12
C TRP A 25 0.67 22.30 11.65
N LEU A 26 0.25 21.41 10.75
CA LEU A 26 -0.47 20.17 11.08
C LEU A 26 0.47 18.99 11.37
N GLY A 27 1.77 19.06 10.99
CA GLY A 27 2.73 17.99 11.25
C GLY A 27 2.21 16.61 10.88
N SER A 28 2.16 15.70 11.87
CA SER A 28 1.62 14.34 11.72
C SER A 28 0.11 14.28 11.50
N GLY A 29 -0.63 15.38 11.73
CA GLY A 29 -2.07 15.45 11.45
C GLY A 29 -2.41 15.27 9.97
N TRP A 30 -1.46 15.56 9.07
CA TRP A 30 -1.62 15.29 7.64
C TRP A 30 -1.86 13.81 7.33
N TRP A 31 -1.36 12.91 8.15
CA TRP A 31 -1.56 11.46 7.96
C TRP A 31 -3.03 11.03 8.08
N LEU A 32 -3.79 11.76 8.90
CA LEU A 32 -5.23 11.54 9.06
C LEU A 32 -6.04 12.38 8.07
N LEU A 33 -5.61 13.62 7.85
CA LEU A 33 -6.35 14.57 7.02
C LEU A 33 -6.34 14.16 5.54
N GLU A 34 -5.20 13.71 5.01
CA GLU A 34 -5.05 13.37 3.60
C GLU A 34 -5.98 12.23 3.14
N PRO A 35 -6.10 11.08 3.87
CA PRO A 35 -7.08 10.05 3.51
C PRO A 35 -8.51 10.55 3.60
N LEU A 36 -8.83 11.40 4.57
CA LEU A 36 -10.17 11.99 4.72
C LEU A 36 -10.52 12.92 3.56
N LEU A 37 -9.60 13.81 3.18
CA LEU A 37 -9.80 14.71 2.04
C LEU A 37 -10.03 13.93 0.74
N LEU A 38 -9.24 12.89 0.49
CA LEU A 38 -9.44 12.01 -0.66
C LEU A 38 -10.78 11.29 -0.61
N MET A 39 -11.18 10.80 0.56
CA MET A 39 -12.50 10.21 0.74
C MET A 39 -13.60 11.21 0.37
N PHE A 40 -13.52 12.46 0.82
CA PHE A 40 -14.49 13.50 0.45
C PHE A 40 -14.54 13.76 -1.06
N VAL A 41 -13.37 13.87 -1.71
CA VAL A 41 -13.30 14.06 -3.17
C VAL A 41 -13.96 12.90 -3.91
N TYR A 42 -13.61 11.66 -3.55
CA TYR A 42 -14.19 10.48 -4.20
C TYR A 42 -15.67 10.31 -3.89
N LEU A 43 -16.10 10.62 -2.68
CA LEU A 43 -17.51 10.62 -2.30
C LEU A 43 -18.29 11.62 -3.18
N PHE A 44 -17.80 12.84 -3.30
CA PHE A 44 -18.41 13.87 -4.14
C PHE A 44 -18.51 13.39 -5.59
N VAL A 45 -17.41 12.89 -6.17
CA VAL A 45 -17.38 12.38 -7.54
C VAL A 45 -18.38 11.23 -7.74
N VAL A 46 -18.42 10.26 -6.82
CA VAL A 46 -19.33 9.11 -6.91
C VAL A 46 -20.80 9.55 -6.78
N GLN A 47 -21.10 10.49 -5.86
CA GLN A 47 -22.45 11.02 -5.71
C GLN A 47 -22.93 11.77 -6.96
N VAL A 48 -22.05 12.59 -7.55
CA VAL A 48 -22.37 13.34 -8.79
C VAL A 48 -22.57 12.39 -9.98
N LEU A 49 -21.74 11.35 -10.11
CA LEU A 49 -21.80 10.42 -11.26
C LEU A 49 -22.92 9.38 -11.14
N ARG A 50 -23.21 8.87 -9.95
CA ARG A 50 -24.16 7.77 -9.73
C ARG A 50 -25.52 8.22 -9.19
N GLY A 51 -25.64 9.47 -8.73
CA GLY A 51 -26.83 9.97 -8.06
C GLY A 51 -27.11 9.18 -6.77
N ASP A 52 -28.38 9.08 -6.39
CA ASP A 52 -28.84 8.46 -5.13
C ASP A 52 -28.65 6.91 -5.07
N LYS A 53 -28.06 6.29 -6.11
CA LYS A 53 -27.75 4.86 -6.16
C LYS A 53 -26.40 4.50 -5.50
N SER A 54 -25.93 5.33 -4.58
CA SER A 54 -24.71 5.06 -3.84
C SER A 54 -24.87 3.84 -2.92
N SER A 55 -23.78 3.11 -2.71
CA SER A 55 -23.73 2.00 -1.75
C SER A 55 -24.34 2.41 -0.39
N PRO A 56 -25.07 1.52 0.30
CA PRO A 56 -25.68 1.81 1.61
C PRO A 56 -24.68 2.31 2.65
N PHE A 57 -23.40 2.08 2.42
CA PHE A 57 -22.32 2.52 3.30
C PHE A 57 -21.64 3.83 2.87
N GLY A 58 -22.02 4.40 1.70
CA GLY A 58 -21.54 5.71 1.26
C GLY A 58 -20.04 5.95 1.40
N ALA A 59 -19.66 6.91 2.26
CA ALA A 59 -18.27 7.29 2.51
C ALA A 59 -17.41 6.14 3.07
N LEU A 60 -17.99 5.31 3.93
CA LEU A 60 -17.29 4.17 4.52
C LEU A 60 -16.86 3.14 3.47
N PHE A 61 -17.71 2.89 2.46
CA PHE A 61 -17.40 2.00 1.34
C PHE A 61 -16.16 2.49 0.55
N ILE A 62 -16.13 3.79 0.25
CA ILE A 62 -15.02 4.42 -0.48
C ILE A 62 -13.75 4.37 0.38
N PHE A 63 -13.87 4.72 1.66
CA PHE A 63 -12.73 4.74 2.57
C PHE A 63 -12.11 3.36 2.76
N CYS A 64 -12.95 2.32 2.87
CA CYS A 64 -12.52 0.93 2.98
C CYS A 64 -11.71 0.45 1.76
N GLY A 65 -11.96 0.99 0.56
CA GLY A 65 -11.19 0.70 -0.65
C GLY A 65 -9.96 1.58 -0.82
N VAL A 66 -10.10 2.88 -0.55
CA VAL A 66 -9.04 3.88 -0.77
C VAL A 66 -7.90 3.71 0.23
N LEU A 67 -8.19 3.39 1.50
CA LEU A 67 -7.17 3.27 2.54
C LEU A 67 -6.11 2.20 2.23
N PRO A 68 -6.45 0.93 1.93
CA PRO A 68 -5.47 -0.07 1.54
C PRO A 68 -4.78 0.26 0.21
N TYR A 69 -5.50 0.81 -0.77
CA TYR A 69 -4.89 1.26 -2.01
C TYR A 69 -3.80 2.32 -1.75
N ARG A 70 -4.08 3.33 -0.93
CA ARG A 70 -3.11 4.37 -0.59
C ARG A 70 -1.87 3.81 0.09
N TRP A 71 -2.04 2.90 1.02
CA TRP A 71 -0.91 2.22 1.64
C TRP A 71 0.00 1.59 0.59
N PHE A 72 -0.57 0.83 -0.35
CA PHE A 72 0.18 0.24 -1.46
C PHE A 72 0.85 1.33 -2.31
N ALA A 73 0.09 2.32 -2.80
CA ALA A 73 0.58 3.35 -3.70
C ALA A 73 1.71 4.20 -3.07
N MET A 74 1.59 4.59 -1.80
CA MET A 74 2.63 5.32 -1.09
C MET A 74 3.89 4.48 -0.89
N THR A 75 3.72 3.18 -0.59
CA THR A 75 4.86 2.26 -0.45
C THR A 75 5.61 2.15 -1.77
N MET A 76 4.92 2.02 -2.90
CA MET A 76 5.54 1.98 -4.23
C MET A 76 6.28 3.28 -4.55
N SER A 77 5.60 4.42 -4.37
CA SER A 77 6.15 5.74 -4.67
C SER A 77 7.42 6.06 -3.86
N ARG A 78 7.45 5.70 -2.57
CA ARG A 78 8.63 5.91 -1.73
C ARG A 78 9.75 4.94 -2.04
N SER A 79 9.42 3.68 -2.28
CA SER A 79 10.42 2.65 -2.55
C SER A 79 11.17 2.85 -3.85
N MET A 80 10.54 3.43 -4.88
CA MET A 80 11.21 3.75 -6.15
C MET A 80 12.45 4.62 -5.99
N GLY A 81 12.37 5.65 -5.14
CA GLY A 81 13.46 6.62 -4.98
C GLY A 81 14.42 6.31 -3.83
N CYS A 82 14.09 5.37 -2.95
CA CYS A 82 14.78 5.21 -1.67
C CYS A 82 16.28 4.89 -1.80
N ILE A 83 16.70 4.12 -2.80
CA ILE A 83 18.11 3.79 -3.04
C ILE A 83 18.84 4.99 -3.64
N LEU A 84 18.22 5.71 -4.58
CA LEU A 84 18.83 6.88 -5.23
C LEU A 84 18.97 8.05 -4.24
N THR A 85 17.94 8.35 -3.47
CA THR A 85 17.98 9.41 -2.45
C THR A 85 18.88 9.05 -1.27
N GLY A 86 19.00 7.76 -0.94
CA GLY A 86 19.92 7.23 0.07
C GLY A 86 21.38 7.14 -0.38
N GLY A 87 21.73 7.55 -1.61
CA GLY A 87 23.08 7.38 -2.18
C GLY A 87 24.20 7.95 -1.32
N ASN A 88 24.01 9.13 -0.73
CA ASN A 88 25.00 9.74 0.17
C ASN A 88 25.21 8.88 1.45
N LEU A 89 24.17 8.30 1.99
CA LEU A 89 24.24 7.43 3.16
C LEU A 89 24.90 6.07 2.81
N ILE A 90 24.59 5.55 1.62
CA ILE A 90 25.16 4.31 1.09
C ILE A 90 26.69 4.43 0.92
N LYS A 91 27.21 5.61 0.54
CA LYS A 91 28.64 5.88 0.38
C LYS A 91 29.37 6.02 1.72
N GLN A 92 28.68 6.43 2.78
CA GLN A 92 29.28 6.68 4.09
C GLN A 92 29.29 5.45 5.00
N VAL A 93 28.27 4.59 4.91
CA VAL A 93 28.12 3.44 5.81
C VAL A 93 27.81 2.18 5.01
N PRO A 94 28.58 1.10 5.20
CA PRO A 94 28.30 -0.18 4.55
C PRO A 94 27.11 -0.87 5.23
N PHE A 95 25.95 -0.90 4.53
CA PHE A 95 24.75 -1.62 4.96
C PHE A 95 24.02 -2.27 3.78
N PRO A 96 23.25 -3.34 4.00
CA PRO A 96 22.45 -3.97 2.95
C PRO A 96 21.40 -2.99 2.41
N LYS A 97 21.47 -2.67 1.13
CA LYS A 97 20.60 -1.64 0.49
C LYS A 97 19.12 -1.98 0.52
N MET A 98 18.79 -3.28 0.63
CA MET A 98 17.40 -3.74 0.84
C MET A 98 16.75 -3.20 2.12
N MET A 99 17.54 -2.71 3.09
CA MET A 99 16.98 -2.13 4.32
C MET A 99 16.17 -0.86 4.06
N LEU A 100 16.48 -0.10 2.99
CA LEU A 100 15.77 1.14 2.63
C LEU A 100 14.31 0.87 2.21
N PRO A 101 14.02 0.01 1.19
CA PRO A 101 12.64 -0.30 0.84
C PRO A 101 11.88 -1.03 1.96
N ILE A 102 12.56 -1.84 2.80
CA ILE A 102 11.93 -2.43 3.99
C ILE A 102 11.51 -1.34 4.99
N ALA A 103 12.39 -0.37 5.28
CA ALA A 103 12.08 0.74 6.17
C ALA A 103 10.92 1.59 5.65
N ALA A 104 10.89 1.90 4.35
CA ALA A 104 9.80 2.61 3.70
C ALA A 104 8.46 1.84 3.81
N THR A 105 8.48 0.51 3.60
CA THR A 105 7.29 -0.33 3.73
C THR A 105 6.75 -0.33 5.16
N ILE A 106 7.62 -0.48 6.17
CA ILE A 106 7.22 -0.46 7.58
C ILE A 106 6.66 0.92 7.97
N ALA A 107 7.31 2.01 7.56
CA ALA A 107 6.83 3.36 7.85
C ALA A 107 5.44 3.60 7.26
N ASN A 108 5.19 3.18 6.00
CA ASN A 108 3.86 3.31 5.39
C ASN A 108 2.82 2.37 6.01
N THR A 109 3.24 1.21 6.56
CA THR A 109 2.34 0.34 7.33
C THR A 109 1.86 1.04 8.60
N LEU A 110 2.73 1.77 9.29
CA LEU A 110 2.33 2.56 10.45
C LEU A 110 1.31 3.65 10.06
N HIS A 111 1.49 4.33 8.92
CA HIS A 111 0.50 5.27 8.40
C HIS A 111 -0.86 4.61 8.14
N PHE A 112 -0.85 3.43 7.53
CA PHE A 112 -2.06 2.65 7.30
C PHE A 112 -2.77 2.32 8.62
N LEU A 113 -2.03 1.92 9.66
CA LEU A 113 -2.61 1.63 10.97
C LEU A 113 -3.29 2.85 11.60
N PHE A 114 -2.73 4.07 11.44
CA PHE A 114 -3.42 5.29 11.84
C PHE A 114 -4.72 5.49 11.04
N GLY A 115 -4.71 5.23 9.75
CA GLY A 115 -5.94 5.24 8.93
C GLY A 115 -6.97 4.21 9.38
N CYS A 116 -6.54 3.05 9.89
CA CYS A 116 -7.44 2.04 10.45
C CYS A 116 -8.18 2.54 11.69
N VAL A 117 -7.60 3.45 12.49
CA VAL A 117 -8.31 4.07 13.62
C VAL A 117 -9.54 4.83 13.11
N ILE A 118 -9.38 5.62 12.03
CA ILE A 118 -10.51 6.32 11.40
C ILE A 118 -11.53 5.32 10.87
N LEU A 119 -11.06 4.25 10.22
CA LEU A 119 -11.93 3.20 9.68
C LEU A 119 -12.80 2.58 10.78
N VAL A 120 -12.20 2.26 11.94
CA VAL A 120 -12.92 1.74 13.10
C VAL A 120 -13.96 2.73 13.60
N VAL A 121 -13.60 4.01 13.76
CA VAL A 121 -14.55 5.06 14.16
C VAL A 121 -15.72 5.15 13.17
N MET A 122 -15.43 5.10 11.86
CA MET A 122 -16.48 5.13 10.83
C MET A 122 -17.39 3.90 10.91
N LEU A 123 -16.85 2.68 11.14
CA LEU A 123 -17.66 1.47 11.33
C LEU A 123 -18.68 1.65 12.47
N PHE A 124 -18.26 2.24 13.60
CA PHE A 124 -19.14 2.52 14.71
C PHE A 124 -20.20 3.60 14.37
N LEU A 125 -19.82 4.70 13.69
CA LEU A 125 -20.73 5.76 13.29
C LEU A 125 -21.82 5.28 12.32
N TYR A 126 -21.44 4.40 11.37
CA TYR A 126 -22.38 3.80 10.42
C TYR A 126 -23.14 2.61 11.02
N LYS A 127 -22.90 2.28 12.30
CA LYS A 127 -23.55 1.15 13.03
C LYS A 127 -23.44 -0.18 12.25
N VAL A 128 -22.31 -0.41 11.61
CA VAL A 128 -22.07 -1.65 10.87
C VAL A 128 -21.94 -2.79 11.90
N PRO A 129 -22.76 -3.84 11.82
CA PRO A 129 -22.66 -4.95 12.76
C PRO A 129 -21.33 -5.70 12.54
N LEU A 130 -20.54 -5.81 13.59
CA LEU A 130 -19.26 -6.53 13.53
C LEU A 130 -19.52 -8.03 13.59
N SER A 131 -19.15 -8.75 12.54
CA SER A 131 -19.19 -10.21 12.48
C SER A 131 -17.85 -10.80 12.99
N PRO A 132 -17.84 -12.05 13.50
CA PRO A 132 -16.59 -12.76 13.81
C PRO A 132 -15.60 -12.84 12.63
N LEU A 133 -16.08 -12.63 11.41
CA LEU A 133 -15.23 -12.57 10.21
C LEU A 133 -14.21 -11.44 10.24
N VAL A 134 -14.38 -10.40 11.08
CA VAL A 134 -13.38 -9.35 11.31
C VAL A 134 -12.03 -9.94 11.78
N LEU A 135 -12.01 -11.12 12.35
CA LEU A 135 -10.76 -11.83 12.69
C LEU A 135 -9.88 -12.13 11.47
N TRP A 136 -10.44 -12.12 10.26
CA TRP A 136 -9.66 -12.21 9.02
C TRP A 136 -8.93 -10.92 8.63
N PHE A 137 -9.30 -9.80 9.23
CA PHE A 137 -8.68 -8.50 8.92
C PHE A 137 -7.14 -8.51 9.10
N PRO A 138 -6.57 -8.99 10.22
CA PRO A 138 -5.11 -9.06 10.37
C PRO A 138 -4.43 -9.93 9.31
N PHE A 139 -5.08 -11.02 8.87
CA PHE A 139 -4.56 -11.87 7.80
C PHE A 139 -4.51 -11.13 6.46
N ILE A 140 -5.57 -10.38 6.10
CA ILE A 140 -5.59 -9.57 4.87
C ILE A 140 -4.51 -8.49 4.92
N VAL A 141 -4.33 -7.84 6.09
CA VAL A 141 -3.25 -6.86 6.32
C VAL A 141 -1.87 -7.49 6.12
N LEU A 142 -1.65 -8.70 6.63
CA LEU A 142 -0.41 -9.44 6.45
C LEU A 142 -0.14 -9.74 4.97
N VAL A 143 -1.13 -10.25 4.24
CA VAL A 143 -1.01 -10.52 2.80
C VAL A 143 -0.65 -9.25 2.04
N GLN A 144 -1.32 -8.15 2.33
CA GLN A 144 -1.04 -6.86 1.71
C GLN A 144 0.35 -6.33 2.06
N PHE A 145 0.79 -6.48 3.30
CA PHE A 145 2.15 -6.10 3.73
C PHE A 145 3.21 -6.86 2.92
N VAL A 146 3.07 -8.19 2.83
CA VAL A 146 4.00 -9.04 2.08
C VAL A 146 4.00 -8.69 0.60
N MET A 147 2.82 -8.45 0.01
CA MET A 147 2.67 -7.99 -1.36
C MET A 147 3.38 -6.64 -1.58
N SER A 148 3.11 -5.66 -0.72
CA SER A 148 3.72 -4.33 -0.83
C SER A 148 5.25 -4.39 -0.71
N LEU A 149 5.76 -5.20 0.22
CA LEU A 149 7.20 -5.41 0.39
C LEU A 149 7.84 -6.04 -0.84
N ALA A 150 7.18 -7.03 -1.46
CA ALA A 150 7.66 -7.70 -2.66
C ALA A 150 7.86 -6.70 -3.81
N PHE A 151 6.83 -5.92 -4.11
CA PHE A 151 6.90 -4.90 -5.15
C PHE A 151 7.88 -3.76 -4.80
N ALA A 152 7.96 -3.36 -3.53
CA ALA A 152 8.89 -2.34 -3.05
C ALA A 152 10.35 -2.73 -3.31
N LEU A 153 10.74 -3.96 -2.98
CA LEU A 153 12.08 -4.49 -3.22
C LEU A 153 12.43 -4.52 -4.71
N PHE A 154 11.47 -4.96 -5.52
CA PHE A 154 11.65 -5.03 -6.97
C PHE A 154 11.79 -3.63 -7.58
N LEU A 155 10.88 -2.70 -7.25
CA LEU A 155 10.90 -1.32 -7.77
C LEU A 155 12.14 -0.55 -7.34
N ALA A 156 12.55 -0.67 -6.08
CA ALA A 156 13.76 -0.03 -5.57
C ALA A 156 15.00 -0.47 -6.37
N SER A 157 15.08 -1.75 -6.70
CA SER A 157 16.17 -2.30 -7.51
C SER A 157 16.06 -1.86 -8.98
N ALA A 158 14.88 -1.94 -9.58
CA ALA A 158 14.65 -1.60 -10.97
C ALA A 158 14.98 -0.13 -11.28
N THR A 159 14.62 0.78 -10.38
CA THR A 159 14.82 2.23 -10.56
C THR A 159 16.29 2.64 -10.61
N VAL A 160 17.19 1.87 -10.00
CA VAL A 160 18.64 2.14 -10.08
C VAL A 160 19.15 1.94 -11.51
N PHE A 161 18.62 0.95 -12.24
CA PHE A 161 19.04 0.64 -13.62
C PHE A 161 18.24 1.43 -14.66
N VAL A 162 16.95 1.61 -14.41
CA VAL A 162 16.01 2.25 -15.34
C VAL A 162 15.32 3.41 -14.63
N ARG A 163 15.83 4.62 -14.80
CA ARG A 163 15.28 5.83 -14.15
C ARG A 163 13.87 6.16 -14.61
N ASP A 164 13.48 5.73 -15.80
CA ASP A 164 12.15 5.96 -16.37
C ASP A 164 11.03 5.31 -15.54
N VAL A 165 11.35 4.30 -14.72
CA VAL A 165 10.43 3.69 -13.75
C VAL A 165 9.78 4.75 -12.86
N GLN A 166 10.49 5.82 -12.51
CA GLN A 166 9.97 6.92 -11.68
C GLN A 166 8.84 7.72 -12.39
N GLY A 167 8.83 7.76 -13.71
CA GLY A 167 7.76 8.38 -14.49
C GLY A 167 6.58 7.44 -14.73
N VAL A 168 6.88 6.17 -15.04
CA VAL A 168 5.86 5.18 -15.43
C VAL A 168 5.04 4.70 -14.23
N VAL A 169 5.68 4.41 -13.11
CA VAL A 169 4.98 3.82 -11.93
C VAL A 169 3.90 4.73 -11.35
N PRO A 170 4.09 6.05 -11.18
CA PRO A 170 3.01 6.93 -10.74
C PRO A 170 1.80 6.93 -11.66
N PHE A 171 2.02 6.83 -12.97
CA PHE A 171 0.94 6.69 -13.94
C PHE A 171 0.19 5.37 -13.76
N LEU A 172 0.92 4.25 -13.65
CA LEU A 172 0.33 2.93 -13.40
C LEU A 172 -0.47 2.90 -12.09
N LEU A 173 0.06 3.50 -11.02
CA LEU A 173 -0.65 3.58 -9.75
C LEU A 173 -1.97 4.35 -9.88
N ARG A 174 -2.00 5.49 -10.59
CA ARG A 174 -3.26 6.22 -10.85
C ARG A 174 -4.24 5.36 -11.64
N THR A 175 -3.78 4.65 -12.65
CA THR A 175 -4.61 3.74 -13.44
C THR A 175 -5.16 2.60 -12.59
N LEU A 176 -4.33 1.99 -11.72
CA LEU A 176 -4.73 0.92 -10.80
C LEU A 176 -5.86 1.34 -9.85
N LEU A 177 -5.95 2.62 -9.47
CA LEU A 177 -7.04 3.12 -8.64
C LEU A 177 -8.40 2.92 -9.32
N PHE A 178 -8.48 3.12 -10.63
CA PHE A 178 -9.72 2.99 -11.39
C PHE A 178 -9.96 1.55 -11.88
N VAL A 179 -8.91 0.83 -12.20
CA VAL A 179 -8.98 -0.58 -12.64
C VAL A 179 -9.27 -1.52 -11.47
N SER A 180 -8.90 -1.16 -10.25
CA SER A 180 -9.24 -1.96 -9.06
C SER A 180 -10.65 -1.61 -8.56
N PRO A 181 -11.40 -2.55 -7.96
CA PRO A 181 -12.74 -2.32 -7.42
C PRO A 181 -12.71 -1.53 -6.10
N ILE A 182 -12.16 -0.30 -6.17
CA ILE A 182 -12.01 0.62 -5.03
C ILE A 182 -13.27 1.46 -4.90
N LEU A 183 -13.74 2.05 -6.01
CA LEU A 183 -14.90 2.96 -6.08
C LEU A 183 -16.21 2.24 -6.42
N TYR A 184 -16.17 0.96 -6.75
CA TYR A 184 -17.29 0.10 -7.14
C TYR A 184 -17.07 -1.31 -6.55
N ASN A 185 -18.07 -2.17 -6.67
CA ASN A 185 -17.92 -3.57 -6.27
C ASN A 185 -17.42 -4.41 -7.44
N LEU A 186 -16.73 -5.50 -7.14
CA LEU A 186 -16.36 -6.49 -8.16
C LEU A 186 -17.60 -7.10 -8.84
N GLU A 187 -18.71 -7.17 -8.12
CA GLU A 187 -20.00 -7.69 -8.61
C GLU A 187 -20.64 -6.76 -9.67
N ASP A 188 -20.28 -5.45 -9.67
CA ASP A 188 -20.73 -4.47 -10.65
C ASP A 188 -20.04 -4.65 -12.02
N VAL A 189 -18.93 -5.41 -12.06
CA VAL A 189 -18.16 -5.70 -13.27
C VAL A 189 -18.81 -6.87 -14.04
N PRO A 190 -18.95 -6.80 -15.39
CA PRO A 190 -19.44 -7.91 -16.19
C PRO A 190 -18.68 -9.21 -15.89
N LYS A 191 -19.42 -10.32 -15.76
CA LYS A 191 -18.84 -11.64 -15.37
C LYS A 191 -17.67 -12.08 -16.24
N GLU A 192 -17.72 -11.75 -17.52
CA GLU A 192 -16.67 -12.06 -18.50
C GLU A 192 -15.34 -11.37 -18.15
N MET A 193 -15.40 -10.18 -17.56
CA MET A 193 -14.22 -9.38 -17.20
C MET A 193 -13.73 -9.63 -15.77
N GLN A 194 -14.55 -10.21 -14.90
CA GLN A 194 -14.16 -10.46 -13.50
C GLN A 194 -12.90 -11.32 -13.40
N GLY A 195 -12.73 -12.30 -14.31
CA GLY A 195 -11.51 -13.10 -14.39
C GLY A 195 -10.25 -12.25 -14.65
N LEU A 196 -10.33 -11.26 -15.53
CA LEU A 196 -9.24 -10.33 -15.81
C LEU A 196 -8.90 -9.46 -14.59
N TYR A 197 -9.92 -9.01 -13.87
CA TYR A 197 -9.74 -8.23 -12.64
C TYR A 197 -9.02 -9.01 -11.54
N MET A 198 -9.17 -10.34 -11.49
CA MET A 198 -8.50 -11.18 -10.51
C MET A 198 -6.99 -11.32 -10.74
N PHE A 199 -6.47 -11.01 -11.94
CA PHE A 199 -5.03 -10.92 -12.17
C PHE A 199 -4.39 -9.73 -11.44
N ASN A 200 -5.17 -8.71 -11.10
CA ASN A 200 -4.70 -7.60 -10.30
C ASN A 200 -4.74 -8.01 -8.81
N PRO A 201 -3.59 -8.13 -8.13
CA PRO A 201 -3.54 -8.56 -6.73
C PRO A 201 -4.28 -7.61 -5.78
N LEU A 202 -4.34 -6.30 -6.11
CA LEU A 202 -5.10 -5.32 -5.34
C LEU A 202 -6.60 -5.60 -5.35
N THR A 203 -7.15 -6.17 -6.44
CA THR A 203 -8.56 -6.55 -6.53
C THR A 203 -8.93 -7.52 -5.40
N SER A 204 -8.15 -8.58 -5.24
CA SER A 204 -8.39 -9.60 -4.22
C SER A 204 -8.30 -9.05 -2.81
N VAL A 205 -7.32 -8.19 -2.56
CA VAL A 205 -7.08 -7.57 -1.25
C VAL A 205 -8.20 -6.58 -0.91
N VAL A 206 -8.50 -5.62 -1.79
CA VAL A 206 -9.51 -4.58 -1.56
C VAL A 206 -10.91 -5.18 -1.43
N THR A 207 -11.26 -6.14 -2.28
CA THR A 207 -12.55 -6.83 -2.20
C THR A 207 -12.67 -7.60 -0.88
N SER A 208 -11.61 -8.25 -0.42
CA SER A 208 -11.60 -8.97 0.85
C SER A 208 -11.79 -8.04 2.05
N TYR A 209 -11.19 -6.84 2.04
CA TYR A 209 -11.48 -5.84 3.08
C TYR A 209 -12.95 -5.46 3.11
N LYS A 210 -13.55 -5.17 1.96
CA LYS A 210 -14.98 -4.82 1.87
C LYS A 210 -15.88 -5.97 2.32
N TYR A 211 -15.56 -7.21 1.92
CA TYR A 211 -16.33 -8.39 2.31
C TYR A 211 -16.35 -8.58 3.82
N VAL A 212 -15.19 -8.53 4.44
CA VAL A 212 -15.06 -8.77 5.88
C VAL A 212 -15.65 -7.63 6.71
N LEU A 213 -15.43 -6.37 6.30
CA LEU A 213 -15.79 -5.21 7.11
C LEU A 213 -17.21 -4.71 6.85
N LEU A 214 -17.71 -4.78 5.59
CA LEU A 214 -19.00 -4.16 5.21
C LEU A 214 -20.09 -5.19 4.94
N TYR A 215 -19.74 -6.29 4.28
CA TYR A 215 -20.72 -7.24 3.76
C TYR A 215 -20.86 -8.51 4.61
N GLN A 216 -20.05 -8.65 5.67
CA GLN A 216 -20.06 -9.85 6.53
C GLN A 216 -19.92 -11.15 5.72
N ARG A 217 -19.09 -11.11 4.69
CA ARG A 217 -18.78 -12.26 3.83
C ARG A 217 -17.35 -12.73 4.10
N PRO A 218 -17.05 -14.02 3.92
CA PRO A 218 -15.68 -14.51 4.02
C PRO A 218 -14.79 -13.84 2.97
N PRO A 219 -13.50 -13.61 3.28
CA PRO A 219 -12.56 -13.06 2.34
C PRO A 219 -12.32 -14.01 1.17
N LEU A 220 -11.79 -13.51 0.06
CA LEU A 220 -11.43 -14.31 -1.11
C LEU A 220 -10.15 -15.12 -0.82
N LEU A 221 -10.25 -16.18 0.00
CA LEU A 221 -9.09 -16.94 0.50
C LEU A 221 -8.22 -17.49 -0.62
N GLY A 222 -8.81 -18.12 -1.65
CA GLY A 222 -8.04 -18.67 -2.78
C GLY A 222 -7.16 -17.62 -3.46
N PRO A 223 -7.74 -16.51 -3.99
CA PRO A 223 -6.96 -15.41 -4.55
C PRO A 223 -5.94 -14.80 -3.58
N LEU A 224 -6.28 -14.61 -2.30
CA LEU A 224 -5.34 -14.08 -1.29
C LEU A 224 -4.14 -14.98 -1.07
N LEU A 225 -4.33 -16.31 -1.05
CA LEU A 225 -3.23 -17.26 -0.92
C LEU A 225 -2.33 -17.27 -2.17
N ILE A 226 -2.91 -17.10 -3.35
CA ILE A 226 -2.14 -16.95 -4.60
C ILE A 226 -1.30 -15.67 -4.53
N VAL A 227 -1.91 -14.55 -4.13
CA VAL A 227 -1.18 -13.27 -3.95
C VAL A 227 -0.05 -13.43 -2.94
N LEU A 228 -0.29 -14.11 -1.82
CA LEU A 228 0.73 -14.36 -0.80
C LEU A 228 1.89 -15.20 -1.36
N ALA A 229 1.58 -16.32 -2.02
CA ALA A 229 2.58 -17.22 -2.59
C ALA A 229 3.45 -16.51 -3.65
N VAL A 230 2.82 -15.81 -4.59
CA VAL A 230 3.53 -15.04 -5.63
C VAL A 230 4.39 -13.94 -5.00
N SER A 231 3.87 -13.24 -3.97
CA SER A 231 4.62 -12.19 -3.27
C SER A 231 5.84 -12.74 -2.54
N LEU A 232 5.74 -13.90 -1.90
CA LEU A 232 6.89 -14.57 -1.27
C LEU A 232 7.96 -14.98 -2.29
N LEU A 233 7.56 -15.49 -3.45
CA LEU A 233 8.48 -15.78 -4.54
C LEU A 233 9.17 -14.51 -5.07
N LEU A 234 8.42 -13.41 -5.23
CA LEU A 234 8.97 -12.12 -5.63
C LEU A 234 9.94 -11.56 -4.58
N ILE A 235 9.67 -11.71 -3.29
CA ILE A 235 10.61 -11.32 -2.22
C ILE A 235 11.90 -12.12 -2.35
N ALA A 236 11.83 -13.43 -2.50
CA ALA A 236 13.00 -14.27 -2.66
C ALA A 236 13.84 -13.85 -3.88
N GLY A 237 13.18 -13.60 -5.01
CA GLY A 237 13.80 -13.07 -6.23
C GLY A 237 14.41 -11.67 -6.03
N GLY A 238 13.68 -10.76 -5.40
CA GLY A 238 14.12 -9.38 -5.11
C GLY A 238 15.34 -9.33 -4.18
N VAL A 239 15.35 -10.15 -3.13
CA VAL A 239 16.51 -10.29 -2.23
C VAL A 239 17.71 -10.83 -2.98
N LEU A 240 17.53 -11.88 -3.80
CA LEU A 240 18.61 -12.48 -4.59
C LEU A 240 19.20 -11.44 -5.58
N LEU A 241 18.34 -10.69 -6.25
CA LEU A 241 18.75 -9.60 -7.15
C LEU A 241 19.53 -8.53 -6.40
N THR A 242 19.03 -8.05 -5.28
CA THR A 242 19.68 -6.99 -4.49
C THR A 242 21.06 -7.45 -4.01
N VAL A 243 21.20 -8.69 -3.53
CA VAL A 243 22.47 -9.25 -3.07
C VAL A 243 23.47 -9.40 -4.22
N ARG A 244 23.03 -9.90 -5.38
CA ARG A 244 23.91 -10.05 -6.57
C ARG A 244 24.36 -8.69 -7.13
N LEU A 245 23.49 -7.71 -7.08
CA LEU A 245 23.71 -6.38 -7.66
C LEU A 245 24.37 -5.40 -6.67
N ASP A 246 24.59 -5.80 -5.42
CA ASP A 246 25.10 -4.92 -4.37
C ASP A 246 26.42 -4.22 -4.73
N LYS A 247 27.33 -4.94 -5.42
CA LYS A 247 28.59 -4.39 -5.93
C LYS A 247 28.40 -3.45 -7.13
N ILE A 248 27.33 -3.64 -7.91
CA ILE A 248 27.03 -2.85 -9.11
C ILE A 248 26.39 -1.53 -8.72
N TYR A 249 25.52 -1.52 -7.72
CA TYR A 249 24.92 -0.27 -7.21
C TYR A 249 25.96 0.78 -6.83
N ALA A 250 27.12 0.38 -6.30
CA ALA A 250 28.18 1.32 -5.94
C ALA A 250 28.83 2.02 -7.15
N ARG A 251 28.64 1.50 -8.37
CA ARG A 251 29.16 2.09 -9.61
C ARG A 251 28.15 3.01 -10.30
N TRP A 252 26.84 2.84 -10.03
CA TRP A 252 25.76 3.58 -10.70
C TRP A 252 25.18 4.71 -9.82
N LEU A 253 25.53 4.77 -8.54
CA LEU A 253 25.25 5.82 -7.57
C LEU A 253 26.43 6.82 -7.45
#